data_85ba7559a7734259a48b89861016bd96
#
_entry.id   85ba7559a7734259a48b89861016bd96
#
_cell.length_a   1.000
_cell.length_b   1.000
_cell.length_c   1.000
_cell.angle_alpha   90.00
_cell.angle_beta   90.00
_cell.angle_gamma   90.00
#
_symmetry.space_group_name_H-M   'P 1'
#
loop_
_entity.id
_entity.type
_entity.pdbx_description
1 polymer ?
#
loop_
_entity_poly.entity_id
_entity_poly.type
_entity_poly.pdbx_seq_one_letter_code
_entity_poly.pdbx_strand_id
1 'polypeptide(L)'
;MSNEIKPVCVIQGPVASRSGYGDHTKAICEDMIKWDKFDVKIIPMRWGVCPNTMLDDESRPMVKEVKSRIINNLSVQPELFIQVAIPNEFKPIGKYNVGVTAGIESTIPKPEWIEGLNRMNLNIVPSAFAKEVFVGASYEKRHDNGAVEKISLNKPIEVVFEGVDTGTYKKTNQPYPAMDSAMEAIPESFCYLFVGHWIQGDLGADRKDVGMLVKVFSEVFKNSKNTPALILKTSGATFSHMDKAEILKKIHDIRFPLTGKLPNIYLIHGETTPEELNRLYNHPKVKAHVSFTHGEGFGRPLLEATLSGKPLLTSGWSGHVDFLPAGLANLLPGTLGKVPPSACNDWLVKEAQWFNVDYSVAARRLEDLFVNYIQYIPNAEKLRQQNDEKYNLEAAGKLLVETLNRHLPAFEKKVTITLPKFKKIEAPIVPPATSP
;
A
#
# COMPACT_ATOMS: atom_id res chain seq x y z
N MET A 1 13.86 -8.25 -41.67
CA MET A 1 13.27 -8.59 -40.39
C MET A 1 12.19 -7.54 -40.10
N SER A 2 10.92 -7.90 -40.11
CA SER A 2 9.86 -6.97 -39.72
C SER A 2 9.99 -6.69 -38.22
N ASN A 3 10.36 -5.45 -37.86
CA ASN A 3 10.31 -5.04 -36.45
C ASN A 3 8.82 -5.01 -36.03
N GLU A 4 8.40 -6.04 -35.31
CA GLU A 4 7.07 -6.08 -34.71
C GLU A 4 7.01 -4.98 -33.65
N ILE A 5 6.06 -4.05 -33.80
CA ILE A 5 5.86 -2.95 -32.86
C ILE A 5 5.08 -3.50 -31.69
N LYS A 6 5.64 -3.44 -30.47
CA LYS A 6 4.94 -3.81 -29.25
C LYS A 6 3.69 -2.95 -29.04
N PRO A 7 2.58 -3.53 -28.58
CA PRO A 7 1.42 -2.73 -28.16
C PRO A 7 1.80 -1.81 -26.98
N VAL A 8 1.18 -0.63 -26.92
CA VAL A 8 1.48 0.37 -25.90
C VAL A 8 0.68 0.06 -24.63
N CYS A 9 1.38 0.01 -23.49
CA CYS A 9 0.77 0.01 -22.17
C CYS A 9 1.06 1.35 -21.48
N VAL A 10 0.01 2.03 -21.02
CA VAL A 10 0.16 3.22 -20.19
C VAL A 10 -0.25 2.89 -18.76
N ILE A 11 0.64 3.20 -17.80
CA ILE A 11 0.38 3.06 -16.37
C ILE A 11 0.25 4.46 -15.78
N GLN A 12 -0.91 4.77 -15.21
CA GLN A 12 -1.16 6.02 -14.51
C GLN A 12 -1.33 5.76 -13.02
N GLY A 13 -0.54 6.44 -12.19
CA GLY A 13 -0.61 6.29 -10.74
C GLY A 13 0.46 7.11 -10.00
N PRO A 14 0.46 7.09 -8.67
CA PRO A 14 1.36 7.91 -7.85
C PRO A 14 2.78 7.34 -7.72
N VAL A 15 3.41 6.96 -8.81
CA VAL A 15 4.70 6.25 -8.87
C VAL A 15 5.85 6.95 -8.15
N ALA A 16 5.79 8.27 -7.97
CA ALA A 16 6.80 9.07 -7.28
C ALA A 16 6.47 9.32 -5.79
N SER A 17 5.28 8.93 -5.32
CA SER A 17 4.79 9.25 -3.98
C SER A 17 5.34 8.30 -2.92
N ARG A 18 5.74 8.84 -1.77
CA ARG A 18 6.08 8.08 -0.54
C ARG A 18 4.81 7.61 0.16
N SER A 19 4.10 6.67 -0.44
CA SER A 19 2.85 6.10 0.08
C SER A 19 2.70 4.64 -0.35
N GLY A 20 1.80 3.88 0.29
CA GLY A 20 1.49 2.51 -0.13
C GLY A 20 1.05 2.42 -1.60
N TYR A 21 0.23 3.37 -2.05
CA TYR A 21 -0.14 3.47 -3.47
C TYR A 21 1.05 3.78 -4.38
N GLY A 22 2.01 4.59 -3.92
CA GLY A 22 3.24 4.88 -4.65
C GLY A 22 4.11 3.64 -4.83
N ASP A 23 4.35 2.92 -3.75
CA ASP A 23 5.11 1.67 -3.77
C ASP A 23 4.44 0.61 -4.66
N HIS A 24 3.11 0.45 -4.55
CA HIS A 24 2.36 -0.48 -5.38
C HIS A 24 2.41 -0.11 -6.86
N THR A 25 2.23 1.19 -7.18
CA THR A 25 2.37 1.68 -8.56
C THR A 25 3.76 1.41 -9.13
N LYS A 26 4.80 1.66 -8.34
CA LYS A 26 6.18 1.41 -8.74
C LYS A 26 6.42 -0.07 -9.02
N ALA A 27 5.95 -0.96 -8.14
CA ALA A 27 6.06 -2.41 -8.33
C ALA A 27 5.37 -2.87 -9.63
N ILE A 28 4.15 -2.41 -9.90
CA ILE A 28 3.42 -2.71 -11.14
C ILE A 28 4.20 -2.20 -12.37
N CYS A 29 4.78 -0.99 -12.31
CA CYS A 29 5.60 -0.47 -13.41
C CYS A 29 6.82 -1.38 -13.67
N GLU A 30 7.51 -1.78 -12.62
CA GLU A 30 8.68 -2.68 -12.72
C GLU A 30 8.31 -4.05 -13.32
N ASP A 31 7.20 -4.63 -12.88
CA ASP A 31 6.73 -5.93 -13.37
C ASP A 31 6.31 -5.88 -14.82
N MET A 32 5.60 -4.82 -15.23
CA MET A 32 5.21 -4.62 -16.63
C MET A 32 6.40 -4.35 -17.55
N ILE A 33 7.44 -3.66 -17.07
CA ILE A 33 8.70 -3.47 -17.79
C ILE A 33 9.45 -4.81 -17.94
N LYS A 34 9.56 -5.60 -16.87
CA LYS A 34 10.20 -6.91 -16.87
C LYS A 34 9.46 -7.92 -17.76
N TRP A 35 8.14 -7.86 -17.80
CA TRP A 35 7.34 -8.73 -18.66
C TRP A 35 7.60 -8.50 -20.14
N ASP A 36 8.00 -7.30 -20.50
CA ASP A 36 8.48 -6.93 -21.84
C ASP A 36 7.50 -7.20 -23.02
N LYS A 37 6.23 -7.47 -22.71
CA LYS A 37 5.17 -7.68 -23.71
C LYS A 37 4.69 -6.37 -24.36
N PHE A 38 4.84 -5.26 -23.66
CA PHE A 38 4.34 -3.94 -24.05
C PHE A 38 5.46 -2.89 -24.13
N ASP A 39 5.26 -1.85 -24.95
CA ASP A 39 5.98 -0.57 -24.79
C ASP A 39 5.32 0.20 -23.63
N VAL A 40 5.94 0.11 -22.44
CA VAL A 40 5.40 0.70 -21.22
C VAL A 40 5.70 2.20 -21.16
N LYS A 41 4.67 3.01 -20.94
CA LYS A 41 4.73 4.45 -20.65
C LYS A 41 4.08 4.72 -19.31
N ILE A 42 4.52 5.76 -18.61
CA ILE A 42 4.10 6.06 -17.23
C ILE A 42 3.62 7.49 -17.14
N ILE A 43 2.44 7.71 -16.56
CA ILE A 43 1.91 9.04 -16.25
C ILE A 43 1.84 9.17 -14.73
N PRO A 44 2.73 9.95 -14.09
CA PRO A 44 2.72 10.12 -12.65
C PRO A 44 1.50 10.94 -12.20
N MET A 45 0.94 10.56 -11.06
CA MET A 45 -0.11 11.30 -10.35
C MET A 45 0.42 11.77 -8.99
N ARG A 46 -0.14 12.86 -8.47
CA ARG A 46 0.06 13.25 -7.08
C ARG A 46 -0.83 12.44 -6.17
N TRP A 47 -0.37 12.15 -4.95
CA TRP A 47 -1.13 11.45 -3.93
C TRP A 47 -1.27 12.31 -2.67
N GLY A 48 -2.34 13.08 -2.62
CA GLY A 48 -2.60 14.00 -1.52
C GLY A 48 -1.40 14.92 -1.23
N VAL A 49 -1.01 14.97 0.04
CA VAL A 49 0.14 15.76 0.54
C VAL A 49 1.42 14.94 0.72
N CYS A 50 1.43 13.68 0.29
CA CYS A 50 2.60 12.81 0.42
C CYS A 50 3.78 13.36 -0.40
N PRO A 51 5.03 13.25 0.12
CA PRO A 51 6.23 13.61 -0.63
C PRO A 51 6.37 12.79 -1.93
N ASN A 52 6.85 13.44 -3.00
CA ASN A 52 7.07 12.82 -4.30
C ASN A 52 8.56 12.55 -4.57
N THR A 53 9.24 11.95 -3.60
CA THR A 53 10.70 11.73 -3.62
C THR A 53 11.10 10.27 -3.87
N MET A 54 10.14 9.39 -4.16
CA MET A 54 10.41 7.95 -4.32
C MET A 54 11.33 7.63 -5.51
N LEU A 55 11.30 8.47 -6.55
CA LEU A 55 12.11 8.29 -7.75
C LEU A 55 13.40 9.15 -7.76
N ASP A 56 13.80 9.73 -6.63
CA ASP A 56 14.98 10.60 -6.58
C ASP A 56 16.29 9.82 -6.54
N ASP A 57 16.28 8.60 -6.02
CA ASP A 57 17.45 7.73 -5.95
C ASP A 57 17.69 6.99 -7.29
N GLU A 58 18.34 7.68 -8.22
CA GLU A 58 18.72 7.12 -9.53
C GLU A 58 19.91 6.15 -9.48
N SER A 59 20.51 5.92 -8.32
CA SER A 59 21.53 4.86 -8.16
C SER A 59 20.92 3.47 -8.36
N ARG A 60 19.63 3.34 -8.17
CA ARG A 60 18.86 2.10 -8.41
C ARG A 60 18.49 1.98 -9.89
N PRO A 61 19.01 0.97 -10.62
CA PRO A 61 18.79 0.85 -12.08
C PRO A 61 17.32 0.88 -12.48
N MET A 62 16.45 0.23 -11.69
CA MET A 62 15.02 0.16 -11.98
C MET A 62 14.32 1.52 -11.80
N VAL A 63 14.75 2.35 -10.84
CA VAL A 63 14.25 3.72 -10.70
C VAL A 63 14.57 4.55 -11.94
N LYS A 64 15.79 4.44 -12.47
CA LYS A 64 16.20 5.09 -13.70
C LYS A 64 15.37 4.63 -14.90
N GLU A 65 15.12 3.32 -14.99
CA GLU A 65 14.29 2.74 -16.05
C GLU A 65 12.83 3.24 -15.98
N VAL A 66 12.21 3.28 -14.79
CA VAL A 66 10.88 3.83 -14.58
C VAL A 66 10.82 5.31 -14.99
N LYS A 67 11.80 6.12 -14.56
CA LYS A 67 11.89 7.56 -14.91
C LYS A 67 11.99 7.79 -16.42
N SER A 68 12.75 6.97 -17.13
CA SER A 68 12.94 7.08 -18.59
C SER A 68 11.65 6.88 -19.38
N ARG A 69 10.64 6.23 -18.78
CA ARG A 69 9.35 5.92 -19.41
C ARG A 69 8.24 6.92 -19.05
N ILE A 70 8.56 7.94 -18.26
CA ILE A 70 7.58 8.97 -17.88
C ILE A 70 7.25 9.84 -19.09
N ILE A 71 5.95 10.02 -19.32
CA ILE A 71 5.40 10.91 -20.35
C ILE A 71 4.43 11.92 -19.72
N ASN A 72 4.32 13.09 -20.32
CA ASN A 72 3.40 14.14 -19.84
C ASN A 72 2.03 14.08 -20.51
N ASN A 73 1.95 13.57 -21.73
CA ASN A 73 0.73 13.55 -22.53
C ASN A 73 0.62 12.25 -23.33
N LEU A 74 -0.61 11.82 -23.57
CA LEU A 74 -0.92 10.71 -24.47
C LEU A 74 -1.02 11.24 -25.89
N SER A 75 -0.24 10.67 -26.81
CA SER A 75 -0.30 10.97 -28.24
C SER A 75 -1.25 10.04 -29.00
N VAL A 76 -1.49 8.86 -28.49
CA VAL A 76 -2.36 7.82 -29.06
C VAL A 76 -3.12 7.08 -27.96
N GLN A 77 -4.26 6.49 -28.31
CA GLN A 77 -4.97 5.60 -27.38
C GLN A 77 -4.14 4.32 -27.16
N PRO A 78 -3.75 4.00 -25.90
CA PRO A 78 -2.98 2.80 -25.61
C PRO A 78 -3.82 1.53 -25.77
N GLU A 79 -3.18 0.43 -26.13
CA GLU A 79 -3.82 -0.88 -26.15
C GLU A 79 -4.22 -1.33 -24.75
N LEU A 80 -3.36 -1.08 -23.76
CA LEU A 80 -3.60 -1.37 -22.35
C LEU A 80 -3.43 -0.09 -21.53
N PHE A 81 -4.40 0.22 -20.68
CA PHE A 81 -4.31 1.30 -19.71
C PHE A 81 -4.52 0.74 -18.30
N ILE A 82 -3.54 0.92 -17.43
CA ILE A 82 -3.59 0.51 -16.02
C ILE A 82 -3.64 1.78 -15.18
N GLN A 83 -4.68 1.96 -14.39
CA GLN A 83 -4.80 3.09 -13.48
C GLN A 83 -4.76 2.62 -12.03
N VAL A 84 -3.79 3.14 -11.26
CA VAL A 84 -3.62 2.87 -9.83
C VAL A 84 -4.11 4.08 -9.04
N ALA A 85 -5.33 4.00 -8.51
CA ALA A 85 -6.02 5.10 -7.82
C ALA A 85 -7.19 4.58 -6.98
N ILE A 86 -7.91 5.50 -6.31
CA ILE A 86 -9.23 5.18 -5.73
C ILE A 86 -10.25 5.03 -6.87
N PRO A 87 -11.24 4.11 -6.73
CA PRO A 87 -12.08 3.72 -7.87
C PRO A 87 -12.91 4.83 -8.51
N ASN A 88 -13.38 5.83 -7.73
CA ASN A 88 -14.12 6.97 -8.29
C ASN A 88 -13.30 7.82 -9.29
N GLU A 89 -11.97 7.74 -9.25
CA GLU A 89 -11.07 8.42 -10.17
C GLU A 89 -10.78 7.62 -11.45
N PHE A 90 -11.22 6.37 -11.56
CA PHE A 90 -10.96 5.53 -12.71
C PHE A 90 -11.56 6.09 -14.01
N LYS A 91 -10.74 6.12 -15.07
CA LYS A 91 -11.10 6.61 -16.41
C LYS A 91 -10.71 5.58 -17.47
N PRO A 92 -11.66 5.11 -18.30
CA PRO A 92 -11.37 4.13 -19.36
C PRO A 92 -10.75 4.81 -20.59
N ILE A 93 -9.44 5.02 -20.59
CA ILE A 93 -8.71 5.73 -21.65
C ILE A 93 -8.17 4.77 -22.72
N GLY A 94 -7.80 3.55 -22.34
CA GLY A 94 -7.24 2.55 -23.23
C GLY A 94 -8.30 1.78 -24.03
N LYS A 95 -7.83 0.95 -24.95
CA LYS A 95 -8.69 -0.06 -25.58
C LYS A 95 -9.12 -1.14 -24.59
N TYR A 96 -8.22 -1.50 -23.67
CA TYR A 96 -8.50 -2.33 -22.51
C TYR A 96 -8.03 -1.60 -21.24
N ASN A 97 -8.86 -1.58 -20.20
CA ASN A 97 -8.64 -0.75 -19.02
C ASN A 97 -8.63 -1.61 -17.75
N VAL A 98 -7.59 -1.49 -16.95
CA VAL A 98 -7.41 -2.16 -15.67
C VAL A 98 -7.38 -1.12 -14.56
N GLY A 99 -8.30 -1.24 -13.61
CA GLY A 99 -8.29 -0.45 -12.38
C GLY A 99 -7.59 -1.21 -11.27
N VAL A 100 -6.64 -0.57 -10.60
CA VAL A 100 -5.93 -1.13 -9.43
C VAL A 100 -6.18 -0.23 -8.25
N THR A 101 -6.67 -0.78 -7.14
CA THR A 101 -6.93 -0.03 -5.92
C THR A 101 -6.49 -0.83 -4.70
N ALA A 102 -6.02 -0.14 -3.65
CA ALA A 102 -5.68 -0.79 -2.38
C ALA A 102 -6.91 -1.35 -1.63
N GLY A 103 -8.11 -1.14 -2.17
CA GLY A 103 -9.34 -1.61 -1.54
C GLY A 103 -9.83 -0.64 -0.48
N ILE A 104 -10.49 -1.19 0.51
CA ILE A 104 -11.18 -0.45 1.56
C ILE A 104 -10.85 -1.05 2.93
N GLU A 105 -10.94 -0.26 3.97
CA GLU A 105 -10.64 -0.67 5.34
C GLU A 105 -11.91 -0.81 6.22
N SER A 106 -13.10 -0.89 5.59
CA SER A 106 -14.39 -1.03 6.25
C SER A 106 -15.33 -1.93 5.44
N THR A 107 -16.52 -2.21 5.96
CA THR A 107 -17.46 -3.17 5.36
C THR A 107 -18.20 -2.67 4.13
N ILE A 108 -18.23 -1.36 3.86
CA ILE A 108 -19.04 -0.76 2.78
C ILE A 108 -18.23 0.32 2.07
N PRO A 109 -18.03 0.22 0.74
CA PRO A 109 -17.48 1.30 -0.09
C PRO A 109 -18.58 2.34 -0.40
N LYS A 110 -18.20 3.49 -0.95
CA LYS A 110 -19.17 4.42 -1.54
C LYS A 110 -19.74 3.88 -2.86
N PRO A 111 -21.00 4.24 -3.23
CA PRO A 111 -21.58 3.87 -4.52
C PRO A 111 -20.73 4.28 -5.71
N GLU A 112 -20.13 5.48 -5.66
CA GLU A 112 -19.24 6.03 -6.71
C GLU A 112 -18.00 5.16 -6.96
N TRP A 113 -17.57 4.40 -5.94
CA TRP A 113 -16.47 3.44 -6.10
C TRP A 113 -16.90 2.24 -6.93
N ILE A 114 -18.12 1.72 -6.73
CA ILE A 114 -18.68 0.64 -7.55
C ILE A 114 -18.89 1.11 -9.00
N GLU A 115 -19.41 2.33 -9.19
CA GLU A 115 -19.53 2.93 -10.52
C GLU A 115 -18.13 3.08 -11.19
N GLY A 116 -17.11 3.43 -10.40
CA GLY A 116 -15.71 3.51 -10.86
C GLY A 116 -15.14 2.18 -11.33
N LEU A 117 -15.30 1.14 -10.51
CA LEU A 117 -14.90 -0.23 -10.87
C LEU A 117 -15.61 -0.72 -12.13
N ASN A 118 -16.89 -0.39 -12.29
CA ASN A 118 -17.68 -0.77 -13.47
C ASN A 118 -17.25 -0.06 -14.78
N ARG A 119 -16.47 1.03 -14.70
CA ARG A 119 -15.89 1.66 -15.89
C ARG A 119 -14.70 0.88 -16.46
N MET A 120 -14.07 0.02 -15.68
CA MET A 120 -12.88 -0.74 -16.09
C MET A 120 -13.26 -2.10 -16.68
N ASN A 121 -12.39 -2.67 -17.51
CA ASN A 121 -12.58 -4.02 -18.05
C ASN A 121 -12.20 -5.11 -17.04
N LEU A 122 -11.20 -4.81 -16.20
CA LEU A 122 -10.72 -5.66 -15.12
C LEU A 122 -10.37 -4.77 -13.92
N ASN A 123 -10.63 -5.26 -12.72
CA ASN A 123 -10.24 -4.62 -11.48
C ASN A 123 -9.28 -5.53 -10.69
N ILE A 124 -8.29 -4.94 -10.04
CA ILE A 124 -7.31 -5.63 -9.21
C ILE A 124 -7.36 -5.00 -7.81
N VAL A 125 -7.41 -5.86 -6.80
CA VAL A 125 -7.36 -5.51 -5.37
C VAL A 125 -6.33 -6.35 -4.65
N PRO A 126 -5.75 -5.89 -3.52
CA PRO A 126 -4.62 -6.56 -2.90
C PRO A 126 -4.99 -7.71 -1.96
N SER A 127 -6.27 -7.90 -1.64
CA SER A 127 -6.69 -8.90 -0.64
C SER A 127 -8.04 -9.52 -0.96
N ALA A 128 -8.28 -10.72 -0.42
CA ALA A 128 -9.57 -11.40 -0.47
C ALA A 128 -10.67 -10.54 0.17
N PHE A 129 -10.36 -9.91 1.31
CA PHE A 129 -11.27 -9.00 2.00
C PHE A 129 -11.74 -7.85 1.09
N ALA A 130 -10.83 -7.15 0.41
CA ALA A 130 -11.19 -6.06 -0.48
C ALA A 130 -12.09 -6.55 -1.63
N LYS A 131 -11.79 -7.73 -2.21
CA LYS A 131 -12.64 -8.36 -3.23
C LYS A 131 -14.04 -8.64 -2.71
N GLU A 132 -14.16 -9.27 -1.54
CA GLU A 132 -15.44 -9.61 -0.91
C GLU A 132 -16.30 -8.37 -0.65
N VAL A 133 -15.70 -7.29 -0.13
CA VAL A 133 -16.39 -6.04 0.14
C VAL A 133 -16.96 -5.42 -1.15
N PHE A 134 -16.19 -5.37 -2.24
CA PHE A 134 -16.67 -4.80 -3.50
C PHE A 134 -17.72 -5.68 -4.18
N VAL A 135 -17.55 -7.00 -4.16
CA VAL A 135 -18.52 -7.95 -4.73
C VAL A 135 -19.84 -7.94 -3.96
N GLY A 136 -19.78 -7.82 -2.63
CA GLY A 136 -20.96 -7.79 -1.76
C GLY A 136 -21.71 -6.46 -1.77
N ALA A 137 -21.12 -5.38 -2.29
CA ALA A 137 -21.73 -4.05 -2.27
C ALA A 137 -22.88 -3.95 -3.29
N SER A 138 -24.02 -3.42 -2.82
CA SER A 138 -25.20 -3.19 -3.66
C SER A 138 -25.96 -1.98 -3.17
N TYR A 139 -26.34 -1.09 -4.10
CA TYR A 139 -27.04 0.16 -3.82
C TYR A 139 -28.23 0.33 -4.77
N GLU A 140 -29.17 1.18 -4.36
CA GLU A 140 -30.27 1.66 -5.18
C GLU A 140 -30.09 3.16 -5.44
N LYS A 141 -30.00 3.54 -6.70
CA LYS A 141 -29.96 4.92 -7.16
C LYS A 141 -31.36 5.30 -7.68
N ARG A 142 -31.97 6.27 -7.05
CA ARG A 142 -33.26 6.81 -7.54
C ARG A 142 -32.99 8.00 -8.44
N HIS A 143 -33.54 7.94 -9.64
CA HIS A 143 -33.49 9.03 -10.61
C HIS A 143 -34.70 9.96 -10.46
N ASP A 144 -34.58 11.20 -10.94
CA ASP A 144 -35.61 12.24 -10.83
C ASP A 144 -36.95 11.81 -11.53
N ASN A 145 -36.87 10.94 -12.50
CA ASN A 145 -38.04 10.35 -13.19
C ASN A 145 -38.69 9.21 -12.40
N GLY A 146 -38.25 8.93 -11.17
CA GLY A 146 -38.77 7.84 -10.33
C GLY A 146 -38.23 6.45 -10.64
N ALA A 147 -37.38 6.27 -11.66
CA ALA A 147 -36.74 5.01 -11.95
C ALA A 147 -35.72 4.66 -10.85
N VAL A 148 -35.62 3.37 -10.51
CA VAL A 148 -34.65 2.84 -9.55
C VAL A 148 -33.62 2.01 -10.32
N GLU A 149 -32.36 2.39 -10.22
CA GLU A 149 -31.23 1.65 -10.78
C GLU A 149 -30.46 0.94 -9.65
N LYS A 150 -30.19 -0.35 -9.87
CA LYS A 150 -29.35 -1.13 -8.95
C LYS A 150 -27.88 -0.96 -9.34
N ILE A 151 -27.07 -0.44 -8.42
CA ILE A 151 -25.61 -0.31 -8.57
C ILE A 151 -24.94 -1.46 -7.83
N SER A 152 -24.31 -2.36 -8.55
CA SER A 152 -23.48 -3.45 -8.03
C SER A 152 -22.31 -3.70 -8.97
N LEU A 153 -21.27 -4.36 -8.49
CA LEU A 153 -20.12 -4.70 -9.32
C LEU A 153 -20.51 -5.69 -10.41
N ASN A 154 -20.28 -5.34 -11.68
CA ASN A 154 -20.59 -6.15 -12.86
C ASN A 154 -19.35 -6.43 -13.74
N LYS A 155 -18.15 -6.08 -13.27
CA LYS A 155 -16.89 -6.30 -13.95
C LYS A 155 -16.03 -7.30 -13.18
N PRO A 156 -15.14 -8.04 -13.85
CA PRO A 156 -14.18 -8.90 -13.19
C PRO A 156 -13.37 -8.16 -12.14
N ILE A 157 -13.15 -8.81 -11.01
CA ILE A 157 -12.26 -8.36 -9.95
C ILE A 157 -11.37 -9.51 -9.46
N GLU A 158 -10.06 -9.29 -9.47
CA GLU A 158 -9.06 -10.28 -9.12
C GLU A 158 -8.21 -9.82 -7.95
N VAL A 159 -7.72 -10.79 -7.17
CA VAL A 159 -6.79 -10.51 -6.07
C VAL A 159 -5.37 -10.66 -6.60
N VAL A 160 -4.60 -9.57 -6.54
CA VAL A 160 -3.16 -9.55 -6.72
C VAL A 160 -2.58 -8.78 -5.55
N PHE A 161 -1.94 -9.48 -4.63
CA PHE A 161 -1.43 -8.89 -3.40
C PHE A 161 -0.27 -7.92 -3.67
N GLU A 162 -0.04 -7.00 -2.73
CA GLU A 162 1.11 -6.11 -2.75
C GLU A 162 2.34 -6.87 -2.25
N GLY A 163 3.30 -7.11 -3.13
CA GLY A 163 4.55 -7.76 -2.76
C GLY A 163 5.45 -6.86 -1.92
N VAL A 164 6.30 -7.48 -1.10
CA VAL A 164 7.35 -6.79 -0.34
C VAL A 164 8.72 -7.05 -0.96
N ASP A 165 9.57 -6.03 -0.97
CA ASP A 165 10.98 -6.16 -1.40
C ASP A 165 11.79 -6.90 -0.34
N THR A 166 11.96 -8.21 -0.51
CA THR A 166 12.75 -9.06 0.40
C THR A 166 14.27 -8.85 0.27
N GLY A 167 14.72 -8.13 -0.74
CA GLY A 167 16.09 -7.63 -0.82
C GLY A 167 16.39 -6.58 0.25
N THR A 168 15.41 -5.73 0.53
CA THR A 168 15.48 -4.68 1.54
C THR A 168 14.91 -5.13 2.88
N TYR A 169 13.65 -5.59 2.91
CA TYR A 169 12.98 -6.04 4.13
C TYR A 169 13.28 -7.50 4.40
N LYS A 170 14.11 -7.76 5.39
CA LYS A 170 14.56 -9.10 5.77
C LYS A 170 15.11 -9.10 7.18
N LYS A 171 15.20 -10.27 7.76
CA LYS A 171 15.91 -10.46 9.04
C LYS A 171 17.39 -10.13 8.86
N THR A 172 17.92 -9.19 9.64
CA THR A 172 19.31 -8.74 9.55
C THR A 172 19.80 -8.21 10.89
N ASN A 173 21.12 -8.37 11.11
CA ASN A 173 21.83 -7.75 12.23
C ASN A 173 22.74 -6.61 11.76
N GLN A 174 22.69 -6.24 10.47
CA GLN A 174 23.52 -5.16 9.95
C GLN A 174 23.17 -3.84 10.64
N PRO A 175 24.14 -3.10 11.15
CA PRO A 175 23.91 -1.80 11.76
C PRO A 175 23.51 -0.76 10.70
N TYR A 176 22.74 0.21 11.13
CA TYR A 176 22.45 1.41 10.35
C TYR A 176 22.64 2.62 11.27
N PRO A 177 23.75 3.37 11.16
CA PRO A 177 24.21 4.32 12.18
C PRO A 177 23.15 5.34 12.60
N ALA A 178 22.40 5.93 11.66
CA ALA A 178 21.38 6.92 11.99
C ALA A 178 20.25 6.33 12.85
N MET A 179 19.77 5.15 12.52
CA MET A 179 18.70 4.47 13.28
C MET A 179 19.23 3.95 14.61
N ASP A 180 20.43 3.40 14.65
CA ASP A 180 21.04 2.88 15.87
C ASP A 180 21.26 4.01 16.88
N SER A 181 21.73 5.18 16.43
CA SER A 181 21.90 6.37 17.30
C SER A 181 20.56 6.85 17.87
N ALA A 182 19.49 6.87 17.07
CA ALA A 182 18.16 7.20 17.57
C ALA A 182 17.67 6.21 18.64
N MET A 183 18.01 4.94 18.48
CA MET A 183 17.61 3.88 19.41
C MET A 183 18.48 3.82 20.67
N GLU A 184 19.70 4.37 20.67
CA GLU A 184 20.56 4.47 21.87
C GLU A 184 19.89 5.27 22.98
N ALA A 185 19.16 6.33 22.64
CA ALA A 185 18.43 7.16 23.59
C ALA A 185 17.30 6.44 24.35
N ILE A 186 16.91 5.24 23.93
CA ILE A 186 15.88 4.42 24.57
C ILE A 186 16.55 3.44 25.53
N PRO A 187 16.37 3.58 26.87
CA PRO A 187 17.03 2.71 27.84
C PRO A 187 16.44 1.29 27.92
N GLU A 188 15.16 1.12 27.54
CA GLU A 188 14.47 -0.17 27.64
C GLU A 188 15.01 -1.19 26.65
N SER A 189 15.26 -2.41 27.13
CA SER A 189 15.72 -3.53 26.31
C SER A 189 14.59 -4.30 25.63
N PHE A 190 13.33 -4.02 26.01
CA PHE A 190 12.13 -4.57 25.40
C PHE A 190 11.22 -3.42 24.91
N CYS A 191 11.10 -3.29 23.60
CA CYS A 191 10.22 -2.29 22.98
C CYS A 191 9.20 -2.98 22.08
N TYR A 192 7.94 -2.55 22.20
CA TYR A 192 6.93 -2.75 21.17
C TYR A 192 7.09 -1.68 20.12
N LEU A 193 6.83 -2.01 18.86
CA LEU A 193 6.90 -1.08 17.74
C LEU A 193 5.56 -1.02 17.00
N PHE A 194 5.05 0.18 16.83
CA PHE A 194 3.98 0.50 15.89
C PHE A 194 4.56 1.26 14.70
N VAL A 195 4.13 0.92 13.48
CA VAL A 195 4.48 1.63 12.24
C VAL A 195 3.20 1.93 11.46
N GLY A 196 2.94 3.20 11.18
CA GLY A 196 1.76 3.62 10.42
C GLY A 196 1.41 5.09 10.64
N HIS A 197 0.42 5.59 9.89
CA HIS A 197 -0.08 6.95 10.08
C HIS A 197 -1.09 7.01 11.24
N TRP A 198 -1.04 8.09 12.01
CA TRP A 198 -2.03 8.45 13.01
C TRP A 198 -2.83 9.65 12.50
N ILE A 199 -3.81 9.36 11.66
CA ILE A 199 -4.64 10.37 11.02
C ILE A 199 -5.79 10.84 11.93
N GLN A 200 -6.82 11.48 11.34
CA GLN A 200 -7.98 11.99 12.06
C GLN A 200 -8.77 10.91 12.81
N GLY A 201 -9.50 11.35 13.82
CA GLY A 201 -10.37 10.55 14.68
C GLY A 201 -10.13 10.87 16.15
N ASP A 202 -11.21 10.82 16.94
CA ASP A 202 -11.13 10.89 18.41
C ASP A 202 -10.47 9.64 18.97
N LEU A 203 -10.30 9.56 20.29
CA LEU A 203 -9.76 8.39 20.95
C LEU A 203 -10.59 7.12 20.64
N GLY A 204 -9.96 6.10 20.05
CA GLY A 204 -10.63 4.89 19.59
C GLY A 204 -11.40 5.06 18.28
N ALA A 205 -11.19 6.18 17.58
CA ALA A 205 -11.84 6.50 16.32
C ALA A 205 -10.86 6.85 15.20
N ASP A 206 -9.54 6.78 15.42
CA ASP A 206 -8.57 6.81 14.35
C ASP A 206 -8.41 5.42 13.72
N ARG A 207 -8.32 5.35 12.39
CA ARG A 207 -8.35 4.08 11.64
C ARG A 207 -7.31 3.04 12.10
N LYS A 208 -6.14 3.49 12.52
CA LYS A 208 -5.07 2.60 13.04
C LYS A 208 -5.17 2.33 14.53
N ASP A 209 -6.13 2.97 15.21
CA ASP A 209 -6.40 2.87 16.65
C ASP A 209 -5.16 3.07 17.54
N VAL A 210 -4.32 4.04 17.11
CA VAL A 210 -3.07 4.37 17.81
C VAL A 210 -3.36 4.97 19.18
N GLY A 211 -4.45 5.74 19.29
CA GLY A 211 -4.87 6.34 20.56
C GLY A 211 -5.17 5.27 21.61
N MET A 212 -5.94 4.25 21.27
CA MET A 212 -6.23 3.15 22.21
C MET A 212 -5.02 2.26 22.45
N LEU A 213 -4.15 2.05 21.47
CA LEU A 213 -2.88 1.37 21.69
C LEU A 213 -2.05 2.10 22.77
N VAL A 214 -1.91 3.42 22.68
CA VAL A 214 -1.22 4.26 23.69
C VAL A 214 -1.87 4.11 25.06
N LYS A 215 -3.20 4.16 25.12
CA LYS A 215 -3.95 4.05 26.38
C LYS A 215 -3.79 2.68 27.02
N VAL A 216 -4.10 1.61 26.27
CA VAL A 216 -4.03 0.22 26.78
C VAL A 216 -2.61 -0.12 27.20
N PHE A 217 -1.60 0.21 26.41
CA PHE A 217 -0.21 0.00 26.75
C PHE A 217 0.17 0.71 28.07
N SER A 218 -0.25 1.98 28.22
CA SER A 218 0.03 2.76 29.43
C SER A 218 -0.61 2.14 30.67
N GLU A 219 -1.86 1.65 30.56
CA GLU A 219 -2.58 1.04 31.68
C GLU A 219 -2.04 -0.34 32.07
N VAL A 220 -1.67 -1.17 31.08
CA VAL A 220 -1.13 -2.52 31.31
C VAL A 220 0.19 -2.48 32.08
N PHE A 221 1.09 -1.58 31.70
CA PHE A 221 2.43 -1.53 32.28
C PHE A 221 2.59 -0.46 33.38
N LYS A 222 1.48 0.16 33.80
CA LYS A 222 1.48 1.13 34.91
C LYS A 222 1.98 0.49 36.21
N ASN A 223 2.88 1.18 36.90
CA ASN A 223 3.46 0.79 38.19
C ASN A 223 4.27 -0.54 38.18
N SER A 224 4.54 -1.09 37.00
CA SER A 224 5.40 -2.28 36.87
C SER A 224 6.86 -1.95 37.23
N LYS A 225 7.54 -2.89 37.88
CA LYS A 225 8.98 -2.74 38.21
C LYS A 225 9.85 -2.77 36.96
N ASN A 226 9.57 -3.73 36.08
CA ASN A 226 10.19 -3.86 34.77
C ASN A 226 9.13 -3.48 33.71
N THR A 227 9.36 -2.38 33.01
CA THR A 227 8.42 -1.90 32.00
C THR A 227 9.03 -2.01 30.62
N PRO A 228 8.30 -2.53 29.62
CA PRO A 228 8.68 -2.34 28.22
C PRO A 228 8.42 -0.89 27.81
N ALA A 229 8.95 -0.48 26.67
CA ALA A 229 8.57 0.77 26.00
C ALA A 229 7.69 0.53 24.79
N LEU A 230 6.96 1.55 24.36
CA LEU A 230 6.27 1.60 23.09
C LEU A 230 6.95 2.62 22.18
N ILE A 231 7.36 2.19 21.00
CA ILE A 231 7.90 3.07 19.96
C ILE A 231 6.80 3.27 18.91
N LEU A 232 6.47 4.53 18.65
CA LEU A 232 5.54 4.93 17.60
C LEU A 232 6.36 5.53 16.44
N LYS A 233 6.54 4.77 15.36
CA LYS A 233 6.99 5.30 14.08
C LYS A 233 5.77 5.78 13.31
N THR A 234 5.42 7.04 13.49
CA THR A 234 4.15 7.59 13.01
C THR A 234 4.24 9.05 12.58
N SER A 235 3.30 9.46 11.76
CA SER A 235 2.99 10.85 11.39
C SER A 235 1.49 10.95 11.11
N GLY A 236 0.95 12.17 11.05
CA GLY A 236 -0.42 12.40 10.61
C GLY A 236 -0.57 12.17 9.10
N ALA A 237 0.03 12.98 8.30
CA ALA A 237 0.13 12.82 6.83
C ALA A 237 1.36 13.55 6.29
N THR A 238 2.00 14.36 7.13
CA THR A 238 3.19 15.15 6.79
C THR A 238 4.30 14.87 7.80
N PHE A 239 5.48 15.42 7.54
CA PHE A 239 6.60 15.36 8.48
C PHE A 239 6.94 16.74 9.02
N SER A 240 5.96 17.64 9.08
CA SER A 240 6.14 19.00 9.59
C SER A 240 6.31 19.04 11.12
N HIS A 241 6.89 20.13 11.63
CA HIS A 241 6.96 20.36 13.06
C HIS A 241 5.57 20.45 13.72
N MET A 242 4.58 20.95 13.00
CA MET A 242 3.19 21.04 13.50
C MET A 242 2.57 19.66 13.64
N ASP A 243 2.76 18.78 12.66
CA ASP A 243 2.33 17.40 12.72
C ASP A 243 2.95 16.65 13.92
N LYS A 244 4.27 16.82 14.12
CA LYS A 244 4.96 16.27 15.29
C LYS A 244 4.37 16.78 16.61
N ALA A 245 4.12 18.09 16.70
CA ALA A 245 3.58 18.70 17.91
C ALA A 245 2.16 18.20 18.21
N GLU A 246 1.32 18.01 17.17
CA GLU A 246 -0.01 17.45 17.31
C GLU A 246 0.01 16.01 17.84
N ILE A 247 0.89 15.16 17.30
CA ILE A 247 1.03 13.76 17.75
C ILE A 247 1.52 13.73 19.21
N LEU A 248 2.49 14.55 19.58
CA LEU A 248 2.97 14.63 20.96
C LEU A 248 1.86 15.10 21.90
N LYS A 249 1.02 16.06 21.46
CA LYS A 249 -0.16 16.50 22.20
C LYS A 249 -1.17 15.38 22.38
N LYS A 250 -1.50 14.62 21.33
CA LYS A 250 -2.40 13.46 21.42
C LYS A 250 -1.88 12.44 22.45
N ILE A 251 -0.58 12.11 22.43
CA ILE A 251 0.02 11.20 23.40
C ILE A 251 -0.11 11.76 24.83
N HIS A 252 0.19 13.04 25.01
CA HIS A 252 0.06 13.70 26.30
C HIS A 252 -1.39 13.65 26.81
N ASP A 253 -2.37 14.07 26.02
CA ASP A 253 -3.77 14.17 26.40
C ASP A 253 -4.37 12.80 26.78
N ILE A 254 -3.96 11.71 26.09
CA ILE A 254 -4.37 10.35 26.43
C ILE A 254 -3.77 9.91 27.77
N ARG A 255 -2.56 10.29 28.07
CA ARG A 255 -1.82 9.84 29.26
C ARG A 255 -2.06 10.71 30.48
N PHE A 256 -2.41 11.98 30.28
CA PHE A 256 -2.59 12.97 31.36
C PHE A 256 -3.58 12.53 32.45
N PRO A 257 -4.74 11.92 32.14
CA PRO A 257 -5.67 11.46 33.17
C PRO A 257 -5.23 10.17 33.89
N LEU A 258 -4.18 9.50 33.42
CA LEU A 258 -3.69 8.26 34.02
C LEU A 258 -2.79 8.56 35.19
N THR A 259 -3.05 7.95 36.36
CA THR A 259 -2.27 8.13 37.58
C THR A 259 -1.23 7.01 37.76
N GLY A 260 -0.15 7.28 38.52
CA GLY A 260 0.92 6.34 38.80
C GLY A 260 2.13 6.48 37.84
N LYS A 261 3.09 5.57 37.98
CA LYS A 261 4.27 5.55 37.12
C LYS A 261 3.93 4.86 35.80
N LEU A 262 3.89 5.64 34.71
CA LEU A 262 3.57 5.12 33.38
C LEU A 262 4.82 4.61 32.64
N PRO A 263 4.68 3.60 31.74
CA PRO A 263 5.76 3.17 30.86
C PRO A 263 6.14 4.25 29.88
N ASN A 264 7.36 4.20 29.34
CA ASN A 264 7.81 5.17 28.36
C ASN A 264 7.21 4.91 26.95
N ILE A 265 6.91 6.00 26.24
CA ILE A 265 6.47 6.00 24.85
C ILE A 265 7.38 6.95 24.07
N TYR A 266 7.93 6.46 22.99
CA TYR A 266 8.86 7.20 22.13
C TYR A 266 8.25 7.43 20.76
N LEU A 267 8.45 8.62 20.20
CA LEU A 267 8.01 9.00 18.88
C LEU A 267 9.22 9.08 17.93
N ILE A 268 9.21 8.28 16.88
CA ILE A 268 10.07 8.43 15.72
C ILE A 268 9.25 9.10 14.62
N HIS A 269 9.47 10.40 14.41
CA HIS A 269 8.77 11.22 13.43
C HIS A 269 9.73 11.67 12.34
N GLY A 270 9.29 11.67 11.09
CA GLY A 270 10.11 12.02 9.93
C GLY A 270 10.11 10.92 8.87
N GLU A 271 10.65 11.25 7.71
CA GLU A 271 10.88 10.26 6.65
C GLU A 271 11.95 9.26 7.10
N THR A 272 11.83 8.04 6.63
CA THR A 272 12.82 6.99 6.76
C THR A 272 12.99 6.32 5.40
N THR A 273 14.22 5.94 5.09
CA THR A 273 14.46 5.05 3.96
C THR A 273 13.93 3.64 4.27
N PRO A 274 13.68 2.80 3.26
CA PRO A 274 13.34 1.40 3.48
C PRO A 274 14.38 0.65 4.32
N GLU A 275 15.66 0.94 4.15
CA GLU A 275 16.76 0.34 4.89
C GLU A 275 16.77 0.77 6.37
N GLU A 276 16.50 2.05 6.65
CA GLU A 276 16.32 2.56 8.01
C GLU A 276 15.13 1.91 8.70
N LEU A 277 14.01 1.79 7.99
CA LEU A 277 12.81 1.15 8.51
C LEU A 277 13.05 -0.35 8.75
N ASN A 278 13.72 -1.05 7.83
CA ASN A 278 14.11 -2.44 8.05
C ASN A 278 15.05 -2.58 9.27
N ARG A 279 15.99 -1.64 9.45
CA ARG A 279 16.84 -1.63 10.66
C ARG A 279 16.02 -1.45 11.92
N LEU A 280 15.02 -0.57 11.92
CA LEU A 280 14.13 -0.38 13.06
C LEU A 280 13.35 -1.66 13.38
N TYR A 281 12.76 -2.33 12.37
CA TYR A 281 12.10 -3.62 12.56
C TYR A 281 13.05 -4.67 13.18
N ASN A 282 14.30 -4.68 12.79
CA ASN A 282 15.32 -5.65 13.25
C ASN A 282 16.08 -5.22 14.49
N HIS A 283 15.92 -3.98 14.97
CA HIS A 283 16.72 -3.48 16.10
C HIS A 283 16.61 -4.37 17.34
N PRO A 284 17.71 -4.71 18.05
CA PRO A 284 17.69 -5.68 19.17
C PRO A 284 16.75 -5.31 20.32
N LYS A 285 16.49 -4.01 20.55
CA LYS A 285 15.55 -3.53 21.57
C LYS A 285 14.08 -3.71 21.14
N VAL A 286 13.77 -3.68 19.84
CA VAL A 286 12.42 -3.99 19.33
C VAL A 286 12.21 -5.49 19.43
N LYS A 287 11.23 -5.92 20.21
CA LYS A 287 10.94 -7.34 20.47
C LYS A 287 9.65 -7.78 19.78
N ALA A 288 8.67 -6.90 19.64
CA ALA A 288 7.40 -7.22 19.02
C ALA A 288 6.83 -6.03 18.25
N HIS A 289 6.04 -6.33 17.24
CA HIS A 289 5.26 -5.34 16.48
C HIS A 289 3.82 -5.38 16.95
N VAL A 290 3.16 -4.22 17.00
CA VAL A 290 1.79 -4.11 17.51
C VAL A 290 0.98 -3.13 16.70
N SER A 291 -0.29 -3.48 16.38
CA SER A 291 -1.26 -2.59 15.74
C SER A 291 -2.67 -3.01 16.13
N PHE A 292 -3.51 -2.06 16.52
CA PHE A 292 -4.91 -2.31 16.82
C PHE A 292 -5.83 -1.90 15.66
N THR A 293 -5.26 -1.75 14.48
CA THR A 293 -5.96 -1.22 13.30
C THR A 293 -7.40 -1.73 13.16
N HIS A 294 -8.33 -0.83 12.88
CA HIS A 294 -9.73 -1.16 12.62
C HIS A 294 -9.95 -1.82 11.25
N GLY A 295 -8.97 -1.72 10.35
CA GLY A 295 -9.00 -2.35 9.04
C GLY A 295 -7.84 -1.91 8.14
N GLU A 296 -7.47 -2.81 7.24
CA GLU A 296 -6.43 -2.62 6.23
C GLU A 296 -6.93 -3.14 4.87
N GLY A 297 -6.65 -2.42 3.81
CA GLY A 297 -6.83 -2.98 2.46
C GLY A 297 -5.86 -4.14 2.21
N PHE A 298 -4.61 -3.99 2.64
CA PHE A 298 -3.59 -5.04 2.64
C PHE A 298 -2.77 -5.06 3.94
N GLY A 299 -2.23 -3.93 4.38
CA GLY A 299 -1.47 -3.85 5.63
C GLY A 299 0.03 -4.03 5.43
N ARG A 300 0.60 -3.39 4.45
CA ARG A 300 2.01 -3.51 4.06
C ARG A 300 3.02 -3.37 5.21
N PRO A 301 2.91 -2.38 6.13
CA PRO A 301 3.83 -2.31 7.28
C PRO A 301 3.78 -3.53 8.19
N LEU A 302 2.64 -4.23 8.27
CA LEU A 302 2.53 -5.48 9.03
C LEU A 302 3.25 -6.62 8.31
N LEU A 303 3.15 -6.71 6.99
CA LEU A 303 3.89 -7.68 6.19
C LEU A 303 5.41 -7.47 6.33
N GLU A 304 5.88 -6.23 6.15
CA GLU A 304 7.29 -5.85 6.31
C GLU A 304 7.82 -6.23 7.71
N ALA A 305 7.03 -5.97 8.76
CA ALA A 305 7.37 -6.31 10.14
C ALA A 305 7.59 -7.82 10.33
N THR A 306 6.77 -8.67 9.68
CA THR A 306 6.91 -10.14 9.80
C THR A 306 8.26 -10.64 9.31
N LEU A 307 8.87 -9.98 8.32
CA LEU A 307 10.16 -10.37 7.75
C LEU A 307 11.35 -10.19 8.72
N SER A 308 11.13 -9.49 9.85
CA SER A 308 12.11 -9.43 10.94
C SER A 308 12.19 -10.73 11.76
N GLY A 309 11.20 -11.63 11.64
CA GLY A 309 11.09 -12.84 12.45
C GLY A 309 10.72 -12.58 13.91
N LYS A 310 10.14 -11.42 14.21
CA LYS A 310 9.65 -11.05 15.54
C LYS A 310 8.13 -11.20 15.65
N PRO A 311 7.61 -11.45 16.85
CA PRO A 311 6.17 -11.55 17.07
C PRO A 311 5.42 -10.30 16.61
N LEU A 312 4.26 -10.52 16.01
CA LEU A 312 3.31 -9.49 15.61
C LEU A 312 1.99 -9.71 16.35
N LEU A 313 1.47 -8.65 17.00
CA LEU A 313 0.16 -8.60 17.66
C LEU A 313 -0.72 -7.59 16.92
N THR A 314 -1.81 -8.05 16.30
CA THR A 314 -2.68 -7.16 15.52
C THR A 314 -4.13 -7.64 15.49
N SER A 315 -5.07 -6.80 15.03
CA SER A 315 -6.48 -7.18 14.85
C SER A 315 -6.62 -8.39 13.91
N GLY A 316 -7.59 -9.27 14.19
CA GLY A 316 -7.85 -10.49 13.41
C GLY A 316 -8.87 -10.30 12.29
N TRP A 317 -8.83 -9.16 11.55
CA TRP A 317 -9.83 -8.82 10.54
C TRP A 317 -9.24 -7.98 9.40
N SER A 318 -9.81 -8.12 8.20
CA SER A 318 -9.51 -7.39 6.96
C SER A 318 -8.27 -7.87 6.18
N GLY A 319 -7.78 -7.08 5.24
CA GLY A 319 -6.84 -7.54 4.22
C GLY A 319 -5.52 -8.13 4.71
N HIS A 320 -5.04 -7.73 5.88
CA HIS A 320 -3.79 -8.26 6.41
C HIS A 320 -3.87 -9.71 6.93
N VAL A 321 -5.07 -10.25 7.13
CA VAL A 321 -5.19 -11.65 7.55
C VAL A 321 -4.82 -12.64 6.44
N ASP A 322 -4.77 -12.21 5.18
CA ASP A 322 -4.36 -13.03 4.05
C ASP A 322 -2.91 -13.57 4.23
N PHE A 323 -2.03 -12.76 4.81
CA PHE A 323 -0.64 -13.14 5.09
C PHE A 323 -0.34 -13.42 6.57
N LEU A 324 -1.36 -13.35 7.43
CA LEU A 324 -1.26 -13.60 8.88
C LEU A 324 -2.13 -14.79 9.30
N PRO A 325 -1.75 -16.02 8.95
CA PRO A 325 -2.56 -17.18 9.27
C PRO A 325 -2.67 -17.38 10.79
N ALA A 326 -3.86 -17.79 11.23
CA ALA A 326 -4.11 -18.15 12.61
C ALA A 326 -3.10 -19.21 13.11
N GLY A 327 -2.57 -19.03 14.31
CA GLY A 327 -1.56 -19.90 14.93
C GLY A 327 -0.11 -19.50 14.63
N LEU A 328 0.18 -18.66 13.64
CA LEU A 328 1.52 -18.08 13.44
C LEU A 328 1.57 -16.61 13.89
N ALA A 329 0.53 -15.83 13.59
CA ALA A 329 0.38 -14.47 14.09
C ALA A 329 -0.51 -14.43 15.34
N ASN A 330 -0.29 -13.42 16.19
CA ASN A 330 -1.12 -13.19 17.37
C ASN A 330 -2.28 -12.26 16.99
N LEU A 331 -3.35 -12.85 16.47
CA LEU A 331 -4.53 -12.13 16.06
C LEU A 331 -5.43 -11.84 17.27
N LEU A 332 -5.77 -10.57 17.45
CA LEU A 332 -6.67 -10.10 18.49
C LEU A 332 -8.13 -10.29 18.06
N PRO A 333 -8.96 -10.88 18.91
CA PRO A 333 -10.40 -10.95 18.68
C PRO A 333 -11.04 -9.56 18.86
N GLY A 334 -12.24 -9.42 18.34
CA GLY A 334 -13.00 -8.20 18.45
C GLY A 334 -14.37 -8.34 17.80
N THR A 335 -15.02 -7.21 17.57
CA THR A 335 -16.36 -7.14 16.96
C THR A 335 -16.45 -6.02 15.94
N LEU A 336 -17.34 -6.17 14.98
CA LEU A 336 -17.68 -5.07 14.06
C LEU A 336 -18.54 -4.03 14.78
N GLY A 337 -18.16 -2.77 14.65
CA GLY A 337 -18.88 -1.61 15.15
C GLY A 337 -19.00 -0.54 14.09
N LYS A 338 -19.96 0.37 14.23
CA LYS A 338 -20.14 1.49 13.30
C LYS A 338 -18.91 2.38 13.27
N VAL A 339 -18.59 2.90 12.09
CA VAL A 339 -17.54 3.91 11.96
C VAL A 339 -17.98 5.19 12.68
N PRO A 340 -17.21 5.71 13.66
CA PRO A 340 -17.55 6.92 14.39
C PRO A 340 -17.58 8.14 13.47
N PRO A 341 -18.47 9.14 13.72
CA PRO A 341 -18.54 10.36 12.90
C PRO A 341 -17.21 11.10 12.76
N SER A 342 -16.38 11.13 13.80
CA SER A 342 -15.06 11.78 13.79
C SER A 342 -14.04 11.11 12.87
N ALA A 343 -14.27 9.85 12.49
CA ALA A 343 -13.45 9.11 11.55
C ALA A 343 -13.95 9.22 10.09
N CYS A 344 -15.22 9.63 9.91
CA CYS A 344 -15.81 9.72 8.57
C CYS A 344 -15.09 10.75 7.70
N ASN A 345 -14.91 10.42 6.44
CA ASN A 345 -14.27 11.27 5.44
C ASN A 345 -14.77 10.89 4.02
N ASP A 346 -14.00 11.26 2.98
CA ASP A 346 -14.38 10.99 1.60
C ASP A 346 -14.44 9.49 1.22
N TRP A 347 -13.91 8.59 2.03
CA TRP A 347 -13.91 7.13 1.78
C TRP A 347 -14.47 6.29 2.94
N LEU A 348 -14.39 6.75 4.19
CA LEU A 348 -15.01 6.09 5.34
C LEU A 348 -16.40 6.67 5.58
N VAL A 349 -17.44 5.86 5.34
CA VAL A 349 -18.84 6.30 5.47
C VAL A 349 -19.45 5.85 6.78
N LYS A 350 -20.38 6.64 7.31
CA LYS A 350 -21.03 6.40 8.62
C LYS A 350 -21.88 5.11 8.66
N GLU A 351 -22.33 4.63 7.50
CA GLU A 351 -23.08 3.38 7.35
C GLU A 351 -22.20 2.15 7.44
N ALA A 352 -20.89 2.31 7.24
CA ALA A 352 -19.92 1.24 7.31
C ALA A 352 -19.68 0.79 8.74
N GLN A 353 -19.18 -0.43 8.86
CA GLN A 353 -18.60 -0.97 10.07
C GLN A 353 -17.12 -1.23 9.87
N TRP A 354 -16.40 -1.21 10.95
CA TRP A 354 -15.00 -1.63 11.02
C TRP A 354 -14.77 -2.49 12.26
N PHE A 355 -13.59 -3.05 12.40
CA PHE A 355 -13.30 -3.99 13.48
C PHE A 355 -12.77 -3.26 14.71
N ASN A 356 -13.42 -3.48 15.86
CA ASN A 356 -12.97 -3.00 17.16
C ASN A 356 -12.35 -4.16 17.92
N VAL A 357 -11.07 -4.04 18.24
CA VAL A 357 -10.33 -5.02 19.03
C VAL A 357 -10.92 -5.11 20.45
N ASP A 358 -10.99 -6.31 21.02
CA ASP A 358 -11.24 -6.48 22.46
C ASP A 358 -10.00 -6.03 23.24
N TYR A 359 -10.04 -4.82 23.77
CA TYR A 359 -8.92 -4.23 24.49
C TYR A 359 -8.58 -4.98 25.78
N SER A 360 -9.51 -5.71 26.37
CA SER A 360 -9.22 -6.54 27.54
C SER A 360 -8.38 -7.75 27.18
N VAL A 361 -8.65 -8.34 26.01
CA VAL A 361 -7.81 -9.42 25.46
C VAL A 361 -6.47 -8.85 25.00
N ALA A 362 -6.47 -7.70 24.33
CA ALA A 362 -5.25 -7.03 23.88
C ALA A 362 -4.31 -6.72 25.05
N ALA A 363 -4.86 -6.23 26.18
CA ALA A 363 -4.11 -5.97 27.40
C ALA A 363 -3.40 -7.24 27.92
N ARG A 364 -4.14 -8.34 28.06
CA ARG A 364 -3.57 -9.62 28.49
C ARG A 364 -2.50 -10.15 27.51
N ARG A 365 -2.73 -9.98 26.20
CA ARG A 365 -1.77 -10.43 25.17
C ARG A 365 -0.50 -9.59 25.16
N LEU A 366 -0.57 -8.30 25.39
CA LEU A 366 0.61 -7.44 25.58
C LEU A 366 1.44 -7.90 26.77
N GLU A 367 0.80 -8.12 27.94
CA GLU A 367 1.48 -8.60 29.14
C GLU A 367 2.11 -9.98 28.93
N ASP A 368 1.34 -10.93 28.39
CA ASP A 368 1.80 -12.30 28.14
C ASP A 368 2.99 -12.33 27.17
N LEU A 369 2.95 -11.55 26.08
CA LEU A 369 4.04 -11.46 25.12
C LEU A 369 5.31 -10.87 25.77
N PHE A 370 5.19 -9.91 26.67
CA PHE A 370 6.32 -9.35 27.39
C PHE A 370 6.95 -10.39 28.33
N VAL A 371 6.12 -11.12 29.09
CA VAL A 371 6.58 -12.10 30.08
C VAL A 371 7.12 -13.37 29.41
N ASN A 372 6.41 -13.87 28.40
CA ASN A 372 6.64 -15.16 27.76
C ASN A 372 7.26 -15.04 26.36
N TYR A 373 7.96 -13.95 26.06
CA TYR A 373 8.48 -13.60 24.74
C TYR A 373 9.10 -14.75 23.93
N ILE A 374 9.93 -15.57 24.59
CA ILE A 374 10.66 -16.67 23.94
C ILE A 374 9.71 -17.69 23.30
N GLN A 375 8.52 -17.90 23.88
CA GLN A 375 7.52 -18.86 23.37
C GLN A 375 6.90 -18.41 22.03
N TYR A 376 6.95 -17.11 21.71
CA TYR A 376 6.40 -16.55 20.49
C TYR A 376 7.36 -16.60 19.28
N ILE A 377 8.67 -16.73 19.54
CA ILE A 377 9.70 -16.68 18.49
C ILE A 377 9.55 -17.78 17.44
N PRO A 378 9.28 -19.07 17.79
CA PRO A 378 9.18 -20.13 16.79
C PRO A 378 8.08 -19.87 15.74
N ASN A 379 6.92 -19.37 16.16
CA ASN A 379 5.83 -19.06 15.25
C ASN A 379 6.12 -17.81 14.41
N ALA A 380 6.75 -16.79 15.00
CA ALA A 380 7.18 -15.60 14.27
C ALA A 380 8.21 -15.95 13.18
N GLU A 381 9.13 -16.86 13.45
CA GLU A 381 10.12 -17.31 12.46
C GLU A 381 9.48 -18.11 11.32
N LYS A 382 8.51 -18.98 11.63
CA LYS A 382 7.74 -19.69 10.60
C LYS A 382 6.93 -18.71 9.73
N LEU A 383 6.32 -17.71 10.36
CA LEU A 383 5.58 -16.66 9.64
C LEU A 383 6.51 -15.87 8.71
N ARG A 384 7.71 -15.51 9.20
CA ARG A 384 8.73 -14.86 8.38
C ARG A 384 9.05 -15.67 7.13
N GLN A 385 9.35 -16.97 7.30
CA GLN A 385 9.69 -17.85 6.17
C GLN A 385 8.54 -17.94 5.16
N GLN A 386 7.31 -18.14 5.65
CA GLN A 386 6.13 -18.20 4.79
C GLN A 386 5.95 -16.91 3.98
N ASN A 387 6.10 -15.74 4.60
CA ASN A 387 5.85 -14.46 3.95
C ASN A 387 7.00 -14.06 3.02
N ASP A 388 8.24 -14.41 3.34
CA ASP A 388 9.39 -14.25 2.46
C ASP A 388 9.22 -15.00 1.14
N GLU A 389 8.67 -16.23 1.20
CA GLU A 389 8.44 -17.07 0.03
C GLU A 389 7.20 -16.65 -0.79
N LYS A 390 6.09 -16.32 -0.11
CA LYS A 390 4.78 -16.19 -0.76
C LYS A 390 4.37 -14.76 -1.10
N TYR A 391 4.86 -13.76 -0.35
CA TYR A 391 4.39 -12.38 -0.46
C TYR A 391 5.50 -11.39 -0.88
N ASN A 392 6.51 -11.88 -1.58
CA ASN A 392 7.57 -11.04 -2.15
C ASN A 392 7.14 -10.40 -3.49
N LEU A 393 7.95 -9.43 -3.97
CA LEU A 393 7.67 -8.73 -5.23
C LEU A 393 7.65 -9.67 -6.45
N GLU A 394 8.52 -10.69 -6.48
CA GLU A 394 8.56 -11.63 -7.62
C GLU A 394 7.27 -12.45 -7.71
N ALA A 395 6.77 -12.96 -6.58
CA ALA A 395 5.51 -13.69 -6.52
C ALA A 395 4.31 -12.80 -6.91
N ALA A 396 4.30 -11.54 -6.45
CA ALA A 396 3.26 -10.57 -6.82
C ALA A 396 3.28 -10.25 -8.32
N GLY A 397 4.46 -10.00 -8.89
CA GLY A 397 4.64 -9.74 -10.32
C GLY A 397 4.24 -10.92 -11.19
N LYS A 398 4.59 -12.15 -10.79
CA LYS A 398 4.15 -13.37 -11.47
C LYS A 398 2.62 -13.48 -11.46
N LEU A 399 1.98 -13.27 -10.33
CA LEU A 399 0.52 -13.30 -10.19
C LEU A 399 -0.15 -12.21 -11.04
N LEU A 400 0.42 -10.99 -11.08
CA LEU A 400 -0.05 -9.90 -11.94
C LEU A 400 -0.02 -10.31 -13.41
N VAL A 401 1.10 -10.83 -13.89
CA VAL A 401 1.28 -11.28 -15.30
C VAL A 401 0.32 -12.42 -15.63
N GLU A 402 0.17 -13.40 -14.76
CA GLU A 402 -0.77 -14.51 -14.94
C GLU A 402 -2.22 -14.01 -15.01
N THR A 403 -2.59 -13.09 -14.13
CA THR A 403 -3.91 -12.46 -14.11
C THR A 403 -4.18 -11.67 -15.39
N LEU A 404 -3.24 -10.84 -15.83
CA LEU A 404 -3.38 -10.10 -17.07
C LEU A 404 -3.47 -11.03 -18.29
N ASN A 405 -2.67 -12.11 -18.34
CA ASN A 405 -2.74 -13.08 -19.45
C ASN A 405 -4.12 -13.77 -19.55
N ARG A 406 -4.81 -14.01 -18.43
CA ARG A 406 -6.17 -14.60 -18.45
C ARG A 406 -7.24 -13.66 -19.00
N HIS A 407 -7.06 -12.36 -18.81
CA HIS A 407 -8.10 -11.36 -19.06
C HIS A 407 -7.86 -10.49 -20.31
N LEU A 408 -6.59 -10.32 -20.73
CA LEU A 408 -6.27 -9.46 -21.87
C LEU A 408 -6.73 -10.08 -23.19
N PRO A 409 -7.38 -9.30 -24.05
CA PRO A 409 -7.67 -9.73 -25.42
C PRO A 409 -6.39 -9.81 -26.26
N ALA A 410 -6.47 -10.48 -27.40
CA ALA A 410 -5.44 -10.35 -28.41
C ALA A 410 -5.47 -8.92 -29.00
N PHE A 411 -4.33 -8.25 -28.98
CA PHE A 411 -4.21 -6.93 -29.61
C PHE A 411 -3.74 -7.08 -31.06
N GLU A 412 -4.23 -6.20 -31.92
CA GLU A 412 -3.80 -6.16 -33.33
C GLU A 412 -2.30 -5.88 -33.44
N LYS A 413 -1.63 -6.65 -34.29
CA LYS A 413 -0.20 -6.42 -34.58
C LYS A 413 -0.05 -5.21 -35.46
N LYS A 414 0.71 -4.23 -35.01
CA LYS A 414 1.12 -3.07 -35.83
C LYS A 414 2.36 -3.42 -36.62
N VAL A 415 2.33 -3.18 -37.91
CA VAL A 415 3.51 -3.36 -38.78
C VAL A 415 3.96 -1.99 -39.30
N THR A 416 5.25 -1.74 -39.29
CA THR A 416 5.81 -0.55 -39.94
C THR A 416 5.80 -0.75 -41.45
N ILE A 417 5.00 0.03 -42.18
CA ILE A 417 5.09 0.08 -43.64
C ILE A 417 6.20 1.06 -44.00
N THR A 418 7.31 0.56 -44.49
CA THR A 418 8.36 1.38 -45.05
C THR A 418 7.95 1.73 -46.48
N LEU A 419 7.52 2.95 -46.72
CA LEU A 419 7.25 3.41 -48.08
C LEU A 419 8.56 3.41 -48.90
N PRO A 420 8.54 2.93 -50.16
CA PRO A 420 9.72 2.98 -50.99
C PRO A 420 10.17 4.44 -51.20
N LYS A 421 11.48 4.67 -51.11
CA LYS A 421 12.04 5.97 -51.41
C LYS A 421 11.79 6.27 -52.89
N PHE A 422 11.06 7.32 -53.18
CA PHE A 422 10.91 7.80 -54.56
C PHE A 422 12.29 8.23 -55.07
N LYS A 423 12.75 7.65 -56.19
CA LYS A 423 13.90 8.17 -56.93
C LYS A 423 13.46 9.39 -57.69
N LYS A 424 14.15 10.52 -57.50
CA LYS A 424 13.97 11.72 -58.33
C LYS A 424 14.29 11.31 -59.79
N ILE A 425 13.31 11.40 -60.67
CA ILE A 425 13.53 11.23 -62.11
C ILE A 425 14.12 12.52 -62.57
N GLU A 426 15.39 12.54 -62.93
CA GLU A 426 15.98 13.68 -63.59
C GLU A 426 15.36 13.83 -64.99
N ALA A 427 14.85 15.03 -65.27
CA ALA A 427 14.30 15.33 -66.59
C ALA A 427 15.39 15.17 -67.66
N PRO A 428 15.08 14.58 -68.82
CA PRO A 428 16.06 14.48 -69.88
C PRO A 428 16.56 15.88 -70.32
N ILE A 429 17.87 15.99 -70.35
CA ILE A 429 18.53 17.20 -70.88
C ILE A 429 18.11 17.33 -72.34
N VAL A 430 17.27 18.30 -72.67
CA VAL A 430 16.94 18.67 -74.04
C VAL A 430 18.13 19.47 -74.60
N PRO A 431 18.82 18.95 -75.64
CA PRO A 431 19.91 19.72 -76.24
C PRO A 431 19.38 21.04 -76.84
N PRO A 432 20.16 22.15 -76.84
CA PRO A 432 19.74 23.39 -77.39
C PRO A 432 19.50 23.28 -78.96
N ALA A 433 18.35 23.79 -79.34
CA ALA A 433 18.01 23.83 -80.78
C ALA A 433 19.08 24.63 -81.54
N THR A 434 19.72 24.00 -82.53
CA THR A 434 20.59 24.70 -83.51
C THR A 434 19.72 25.49 -84.43
N SER A 435 19.82 26.83 -84.35
CA SER A 435 19.18 27.76 -85.26
C SER A 435 19.88 27.72 -86.65
N PRO A 436 19.14 27.96 -87.72
CA PRO A 436 19.65 27.89 -89.09
C PRO A 436 20.59 29.06 -89.51
#